data_961a7b7c97287627c42b70a7872445f1
#
_entry.id   961a7b7c97287627c42b70a7872445f1
#
_cell.length_a   1.000
_cell.length_b   1.000
_cell.length_c   1.000
_cell.angle_alpha   90.00
_cell.angle_beta   90.00
_cell.angle_gamma   90.00
#
_symmetry.space_group_name_H-M   'P 1'
#
loop_
_entity.id
_entity.type
_entity.pdbx_description
1 polymer ?
#
loop_
_entity_poly.entity_id
_entity_poly.type
_entity_poly.pdbx_seq_one_letter_code
_entity_poly.pdbx_strand_id
1 'polypeptide(L)'
;MVIDSDVYQKQGISQGQRQERLLAVRGNIYDTNNVPLTRNIIHYSIAAHPSKINDKAKFADLISESTGRESDFYLNKLNSKADFVYLERNLRKEKVALILGQHHSGLVIDRKFRRSYPHNHVGSQIIGFTDVDDKGLIGIEKEFNRFLEG
;
A
#
# COMPACT_ATOMS: atom_id res chain seq x y z
N MET A 1 6.11 -17.49 16.94
CA MET A 1 7.03 -17.92 15.88
C MET A 1 7.65 -16.69 15.26
N VAL A 2 8.91 -16.42 15.55
CA VAL A 2 9.64 -15.29 14.96
C VAL A 2 10.16 -15.75 13.61
N ILE A 3 9.55 -15.25 12.53
CA ILE A 3 10.09 -15.45 11.18
C ILE A 3 11.22 -14.45 11.01
N ASP A 4 12.43 -14.96 10.79
CA ASP A 4 13.63 -14.15 10.59
C ASP A 4 13.45 -13.22 9.40
N SER A 5 13.17 -11.95 9.68
CA SER A 5 13.01 -10.90 8.67
C SER A 5 14.29 -10.70 7.83
N ASP A 6 15.43 -11.07 8.39
CA ASP A 6 16.73 -10.93 7.74
C ASP A 6 16.96 -11.91 6.58
N VAL A 7 16.34 -13.09 6.62
CA VAL A 7 16.43 -14.07 5.52
C VAL A 7 15.67 -13.59 4.29
N TYR A 8 14.50 -12.96 4.48
CA TYR A 8 13.71 -12.41 3.38
C TYR A 8 14.32 -11.13 2.79
N GLN A 9 14.99 -10.31 3.60
CA GLN A 9 15.69 -9.14 3.11
C GLN A 9 16.89 -9.50 2.23
N LYS A 10 17.65 -10.53 2.57
CA LYS A 10 18.81 -10.99 1.78
C LYS A 10 18.44 -11.62 0.45
N GLN A 11 17.32 -12.33 0.36
CA GLN A 11 16.85 -12.91 -0.90
C GLN A 11 16.26 -11.86 -1.87
N GLY A 12 15.68 -10.77 -1.35
CA GLY A 12 15.15 -9.68 -2.18
C GLY A 12 16.23 -8.83 -2.85
N ILE A 13 17.40 -8.71 -2.24
CA ILE A 13 18.48 -7.85 -2.73
C ILE A 13 19.23 -8.50 -3.92
N SER A 14 19.28 -9.84 -3.99
CA SER A 14 20.08 -10.53 -5.01
C SER A 14 19.41 -10.66 -6.38
N GLN A 15 18.13 -10.39 -6.52
CA GLN A 15 17.37 -10.63 -7.76
C GLN A 15 16.74 -9.40 -8.40
N GLY A 16 16.99 -8.18 -7.90
CA GLY A 16 16.36 -6.96 -8.43
C GLY A 16 14.83 -6.94 -8.32
N GLN A 17 14.28 -7.76 -7.44
CA GLN A 17 12.86 -8.00 -7.30
C GLN A 17 12.29 -7.40 -6.03
N ARG A 18 11.09 -6.83 -6.18
CA ARG A 18 10.04 -6.63 -5.18
C ARG A 18 10.50 -6.83 -3.73
N GLN A 19 10.80 -5.77 -3.04
CA GLN A 19 10.74 -5.78 -1.58
C GLN A 19 9.26 -5.93 -1.17
N GLU A 20 8.79 -7.14 -1.02
CA GLU A 20 7.55 -7.40 -0.30
C GLU A 20 7.83 -7.23 1.19
N ARG A 21 7.54 -6.07 1.72
CA ARG A 21 7.40 -5.92 3.17
C ARG A 21 6.17 -6.71 3.58
N LEU A 22 6.36 -7.76 4.36
CA LEU A 22 5.27 -8.38 5.10
C LEU A 22 4.82 -7.35 6.15
N LEU A 23 3.73 -6.68 5.84
CA LEU A 23 3.12 -5.76 6.79
C LEU A 23 2.30 -6.60 7.78
N ALA A 24 2.57 -6.40 9.06
CA ALA A 24 1.69 -6.91 10.08
C ALA A 24 0.29 -6.31 9.92
N VAL A 25 -0.72 -7.15 9.99
CA VAL A 25 -2.11 -6.74 9.80
C VAL A 25 -2.72 -6.42 11.15
N ARG A 26 -3.24 -5.18 11.30
CA ARG A 26 -3.93 -4.77 12.51
C ARG A 26 -5.14 -5.67 12.79
N GLY A 27 -5.34 -6.11 14.04
CA GLY A 27 -6.48 -6.92 14.46
C GLY A 27 -7.81 -6.23 14.18
N ASN A 28 -8.84 -7.00 13.82
CA ASN A 28 -10.18 -6.47 13.60
C ASN A 28 -10.98 -6.40 14.91
N ILE A 29 -11.91 -5.46 14.98
CA ILE A 29 -12.86 -5.30 16.06
C ILE A 29 -14.20 -5.87 15.57
N TYR A 30 -14.84 -6.69 16.39
CA TYR A 30 -16.12 -7.32 16.11
C TYR A 30 -17.15 -6.93 17.19
N ASP A 31 -18.42 -6.94 16.82
CA ASP A 31 -19.50 -6.85 17.80
C ASP A 31 -19.77 -8.21 18.46
N THR A 32 -20.74 -8.24 19.39
CA THR A 32 -21.15 -9.48 20.09
C THR A 32 -21.72 -10.55 19.18
N ASN A 33 -22.15 -10.19 17.96
CA ASN A 33 -22.68 -11.08 16.93
C ASN A 33 -21.63 -11.49 15.90
N ASN A 34 -20.34 -11.21 16.16
CA ASN A 34 -19.22 -11.44 15.23
C ASN A 34 -19.31 -10.64 13.91
N VAL A 35 -20.04 -9.53 13.91
CA VAL A 35 -20.04 -8.61 12.77
C VAL A 35 -18.79 -7.72 12.84
N PRO A 36 -17.97 -7.67 11.78
CA PRO A 36 -16.77 -6.87 11.80
C PRO A 36 -17.10 -5.38 11.78
N LEU A 37 -16.70 -4.68 12.83
CA LEU A 37 -16.82 -3.23 12.96
C LEU A 37 -15.67 -2.50 12.27
N THR A 38 -14.54 -3.21 12.05
CA THR A 38 -13.37 -2.70 11.34
C THR A 38 -12.87 -3.73 10.35
N ARG A 39 -12.25 -3.26 9.27
CA ARG A 39 -11.59 -4.09 8.26
C ARG A 39 -10.28 -3.45 7.82
N ASN A 40 -9.34 -4.27 7.40
CA ASN A 40 -8.11 -3.82 6.76
C ASN A 40 -8.24 -4.01 5.25
N ILE A 41 -8.08 -2.93 4.50
CA ILE A 41 -8.15 -2.93 3.03
C ILE A 41 -6.76 -2.69 2.48
N ILE A 42 -6.33 -3.53 1.53
CA ILE A 42 -5.04 -3.36 0.87
C ILE A 42 -5.14 -2.21 -0.14
N HIS A 43 -4.24 -1.25 0.00
CA HIS A 43 -4.00 -0.19 -0.96
C HIS A 43 -2.59 -0.32 -1.53
N TYR A 44 -2.45 0.03 -2.78
CA TYR A 44 -1.21 -0.04 -3.52
C TYR A 44 -0.68 1.36 -3.80
N SER A 45 0.63 1.49 -3.79
CA SER A 45 1.33 2.67 -4.29
C SER A 45 2.27 2.24 -5.40
N ILE A 46 2.30 3.01 -6.47
CA ILE A 46 3.20 2.81 -7.60
C ILE A 46 4.31 3.85 -7.49
N ALA A 47 5.53 3.39 -7.43
CA ALA A 47 6.71 4.24 -7.47
C ALA A 47 7.69 3.71 -8.52
N ALA A 48 8.65 4.52 -8.86
CA ALA A 48 9.65 4.16 -9.85
C ALA A 48 11.04 4.73 -9.54
N HIS A 49 12.05 4.03 -10.02
CA HIS A 49 13.40 4.55 -10.17
C HIS A 49 13.60 5.02 -11.61
N PRO A 50 13.50 6.31 -11.92
CA PRO A 50 13.53 6.80 -13.30
C PRO A 50 14.79 6.42 -14.08
N SER A 51 15.90 6.30 -13.38
CA SER A 51 17.20 5.90 -13.95
C SER A 51 17.25 4.45 -14.45
N LYS A 52 16.36 3.59 -13.94
CA LYS A 52 16.29 2.15 -14.28
C LYS A 52 15.25 1.84 -15.35
N ILE A 53 14.47 2.83 -15.78
CA ILE A 53 13.44 2.68 -16.80
C ILE A 53 14.03 3.02 -18.17
N ASN A 54 14.08 2.03 -19.05
CA ASN A 54 14.66 2.18 -20.37
C ASN A 54 13.77 3.03 -21.31
N ASP A 55 12.46 2.77 -21.30
CA ASP A 55 11.49 3.47 -22.14
C ASP A 55 10.43 4.13 -21.25
N LYS A 56 10.69 5.37 -20.88
CA LYS A 56 9.82 6.14 -19.99
C LYS A 56 8.45 6.44 -20.60
N ALA A 57 8.38 6.61 -21.94
CA ALA A 57 7.13 6.90 -22.64
C ALA A 57 6.19 5.68 -22.56
N LYS A 58 6.66 4.50 -22.96
CA LYS A 58 5.86 3.27 -22.86
C LYS A 58 5.49 2.93 -21.42
N PHE A 59 6.38 3.20 -20.47
CA PHE A 59 6.08 2.99 -19.06
C PHE A 59 5.01 3.95 -18.55
N ALA A 60 5.06 5.23 -18.95
CA ALA A 60 4.03 6.21 -18.62
C ALA A 60 2.66 5.84 -19.23
N ASP A 61 2.64 5.33 -20.46
CA ASP A 61 1.42 4.86 -21.12
C ASP A 61 0.79 3.67 -20.38
N LEU A 62 1.60 2.71 -19.94
CA LEU A 62 1.15 1.56 -19.15
C LEU A 62 0.49 2.00 -17.83
N ILE A 63 1.11 2.94 -17.11
CA ILE A 63 0.56 3.47 -15.87
C ILE A 63 -0.72 4.26 -16.13
N SER A 64 -0.75 5.05 -17.22
CA SER A 64 -1.91 5.79 -17.68
C SER A 64 -3.11 4.86 -17.95
N GLU A 65 -2.91 3.81 -18.71
CA GLU A 65 -3.94 2.80 -19.00
C GLU A 65 -4.51 2.17 -17.73
N SER A 66 -3.64 1.85 -16.77
CA SER A 66 -4.04 1.23 -15.51
C SER A 66 -4.81 2.17 -14.58
N THR A 67 -4.42 3.43 -14.51
CA THR A 67 -4.96 4.40 -13.54
C THR A 67 -6.06 5.28 -14.11
N GLY A 68 -6.03 5.49 -15.43
CA GLY A 68 -6.96 6.38 -16.14
C GLY A 68 -6.54 7.86 -16.12
N ARG A 69 -5.29 8.16 -15.73
CA ARG A 69 -4.74 9.53 -15.77
C ARG A 69 -3.84 9.70 -16.98
N GLU A 70 -3.69 10.92 -17.49
CA GLU A 70 -2.89 11.22 -18.67
C GLU A 70 -1.44 10.76 -18.56
N SER A 71 -0.91 10.20 -19.65
CA SER A 71 0.45 9.69 -19.75
C SER A 71 1.51 10.78 -19.50
N ASP A 72 1.26 11.99 -19.98
CA ASP A 72 2.15 13.15 -19.82
C ASP A 72 2.43 13.47 -18.34
N PHE A 73 1.42 13.29 -17.48
CA PHE A 73 1.59 13.48 -16.05
C PHE A 73 2.67 12.55 -15.47
N TYR A 74 2.68 11.28 -15.88
CA TYR A 74 3.66 10.31 -15.44
C TYR A 74 5.01 10.53 -16.10
N LEU A 75 5.01 10.86 -17.37
CA LEU A 75 6.24 11.16 -18.12
C LEU A 75 7.00 12.34 -17.49
N ASN A 76 6.29 13.40 -17.10
CA ASN A 76 6.89 14.53 -16.39
C ASN A 76 7.52 14.14 -15.06
N LYS A 77 6.86 13.27 -14.29
CA LYS A 77 7.41 12.73 -13.04
C LYS A 77 8.66 11.87 -13.28
N LEU A 78 8.64 11.03 -14.32
CA LEU A 78 9.77 10.16 -14.68
C LEU A 78 10.97 10.93 -15.26
N ASN A 79 10.75 12.13 -15.78
CA ASN A 79 11.82 13.01 -16.26
C ASN A 79 12.44 13.87 -15.15
N SER A 80 11.92 13.76 -13.91
CA SER A 80 12.53 14.43 -12.77
C SER A 80 13.95 13.86 -12.50
N LYS A 81 14.80 14.67 -11.87
CA LYS A 81 16.16 14.26 -11.45
C LYS A 81 16.18 13.40 -10.19
N ALA A 82 15.02 13.02 -9.67
CA ALA A 82 14.92 12.22 -8.46
C ALA A 82 15.29 10.75 -8.75
N ASP A 83 16.03 10.13 -7.84
CA ASP A 83 16.39 8.70 -7.92
C ASP A 83 15.18 7.79 -7.68
N PHE A 84 14.19 8.30 -6.97
CA PHE A 84 12.94 7.59 -6.63
C PHE A 84 11.77 8.55 -6.67
N VAL A 85 10.68 8.17 -7.32
CA VAL A 85 9.49 9.00 -7.45
C VAL A 85 8.22 8.18 -7.26
N TYR A 86 7.31 8.69 -6.43
CA TYR A 86 5.96 8.14 -6.36
C TYR A 86 5.12 8.64 -7.53
N LEU A 87 4.61 7.70 -8.32
CA LEU A 87 3.72 7.98 -9.43
C LEU A 87 2.28 8.09 -8.94
N GLU A 88 1.80 7.08 -8.21
CA GLU A 88 0.46 7.05 -7.62
C GLU A 88 0.48 6.43 -6.21
N ARG A 89 -0.50 6.83 -5.39
CA ARG A 89 -0.69 6.30 -4.04
C ARG A 89 -2.17 5.95 -3.80
N ASN A 90 -2.42 5.09 -2.83
CA ASN A 90 -3.77 4.72 -2.39
C ASN A 90 -4.65 4.12 -3.50
N LEU A 91 -4.05 3.36 -4.41
CA LEU A 91 -4.78 2.67 -5.45
C LEU A 91 -5.41 1.37 -4.93
N ARG A 92 -6.59 1.05 -5.42
CA ARG A 92 -7.22 -0.26 -5.23
C ARG A 92 -6.59 -1.30 -6.15
N LYS A 93 -6.76 -2.59 -5.80
CA LYS A 93 -6.20 -3.71 -6.56
C LYS A 93 -6.57 -3.67 -8.04
N GLU A 94 -7.79 -3.29 -8.37
CA GLU A 94 -8.30 -3.22 -9.74
C GLU A 94 -7.47 -2.27 -10.63
N LYS A 95 -7.01 -1.15 -10.02
CA LYS A 95 -6.20 -0.14 -10.73
C LYS A 95 -4.75 -0.54 -10.96
N VAL A 96 -4.26 -1.53 -10.25
CA VAL A 96 -2.88 -2.01 -10.39
C VAL A 96 -2.80 -3.41 -11.01
N ALA A 97 -3.95 -4.03 -11.30
CA ALA A 97 -4.01 -5.41 -11.80
C ALA A 97 -3.19 -5.63 -13.08
N LEU A 98 -3.23 -4.68 -14.01
CA LEU A 98 -2.47 -4.74 -15.26
C LEU A 98 -0.96 -4.68 -15.03
N ILE A 99 -0.52 -4.00 -13.97
CA ILE A 99 0.88 -3.76 -13.66
C ILE A 99 1.46 -4.87 -12.77
N LEU A 100 0.62 -5.46 -11.88
CA LEU A 100 1.04 -6.47 -10.92
C LEU A 100 1.65 -7.73 -11.57
N GLY A 101 1.20 -8.07 -12.78
CA GLY A 101 1.69 -9.22 -13.54
C GLY A 101 2.91 -8.95 -14.41
N GLN A 102 3.35 -7.70 -14.50
CA GLN A 102 4.42 -7.30 -15.41
C GLN A 102 5.70 -6.98 -14.64
N HIS A 103 6.83 -7.45 -15.16
CA HIS A 103 8.14 -7.13 -14.64
C HIS A 103 8.71 -5.95 -15.43
N HIS A 104 8.75 -4.77 -14.82
CA HIS A 104 9.42 -3.61 -15.37
C HIS A 104 10.62 -3.23 -14.50
N SER A 105 11.77 -3.07 -15.14
CA SER A 105 12.95 -2.55 -14.47
C SER A 105 12.65 -1.17 -13.90
N GLY A 106 12.96 -0.97 -12.64
CA GLY A 106 12.74 0.30 -11.96
C GLY A 106 11.33 0.51 -11.40
N LEU A 107 10.36 -0.40 -11.65
CA LEU A 107 9.03 -0.35 -11.04
C LEU A 107 9.09 -0.84 -9.59
N VAL A 108 8.48 -0.09 -8.70
CA VAL A 108 8.27 -0.45 -7.29
C VAL A 108 6.79 -0.38 -6.98
N ILE A 109 6.23 -1.49 -6.51
CA ILE A 109 4.85 -1.54 -6.04
C ILE A 109 4.89 -1.79 -4.54
N ASP A 110 4.39 -0.84 -3.76
CA ASP A 110 4.27 -0.94 -2.32
C ASP A 110 2.82 -1.23 -1.94
N ARG A 111 2.64 -2.09 -0.93
CA ARG A 111 1.31 -2.44 -0.40
C ARG A 111 1.21 -1.96 1.03
N LYS A 112 0.12 -1.28 1.34
CA LYS A 112 -0.22 -0.90 2.71
C LYS A 112 -1.64 -1.31 3.04
N PHE A 113 -1.85 -1.75 4.27
CA PHE A 113 -3.20 -1.88 4.80
C PHE A 113 -3.71 -0.50 5.22
N ARG A 114 -4.99 -0.26 4.94
CA ARG A 114 -5.73 0.89 5.48
C ARG A 114 -6.92 0.40 6.25
N ARG A 115 -7.12 1.01 7.39
CA ARG A 115 -8.26 0.76 8.25
C ARG A 115 -9.53 1.27 7.59
N SER A 116 -10.55 0.44 7.55
CA SER A 116 -11.89 0.77 7.07
C SER A 116 -12.93 0.47 8.13
N TYR A 117 -13.92 1.32 8.24
CA TYR A 117 -15.02 1.24 9.18
C TYR A 117 -16.33 1.10 8.41
N PRO A 118 -16.79 -0.14 8.12
CA PRO A 118 -17.95 -0.38 7.24
C PRO A 118 -19.25 0.25 7.75
N HIS A 119 -19.34 0.46 9.07
CA HIS A 119 -20.52 0.99 9.76
C HIS A 119 -20.27 2.39 10.33
N ASN A 120 -19.83 3.31 9.49
CA ASN A 120 -19.40 4.66 9.85
C ASN A 120 -20.35 5.46 10.75
N HIS A 121 -21.67 5.15 10.73
CA HIS A 121 -22.66 5.89 11.48
C HIS A 121 -22.97 5.29 12.84
N VAL A 122 -22.62 4.04 13.08
CA VAL A 122 -22.92 3.35 14.35
C VAL A 122 -21.62 3.08 15.10
N GLY A 123 -21.44 3.76 16.20
CA GLY A 123 -20.31 3.50 17.09
C GLY A 123 -18.98 4.18 16.73
N SER A 124 -18.94 5.10 15.76
CA SER A 124 -17.72 5.82 15.39
C SER A 124 -17.08 6.56 16.58
N GLN A 125 -17.87 7.05 17.51
CA GLN A 125 -17.38 7.68 18.74
C GLN A 125 -16.80 6.66 19.73
N ILE A 126 -17.28 5.43 19.71
CA ILE A 126 -16.84 4.34 20.60
C ILE A 126 -15.63 3.64 19.99
N ILE A 127 -15.72 3.25 18.72
CA ILE A 127 -14.65 2.55 18.01
C ILE A 127 -13.43 3.46 17.81
N GLY A 128 -13.68 4.72 17.46
CA GLY A 128 -12.64 5.69 17.14
C GLY A 128 -12.08 5.48 15.74
N PHE A 129 -10.85 5.93 15.55
CA PHE A 129 -10.12 5.80 14.28
C PHE A 129 -8.61 5.75 14.50
N THR A 130 -7.90 5.35 13.46
CA THR A 130 -6.45 5.29 13.41
C THR A 130 -5.88 6.44 12.57
N ASP A 131 -4.60 6.75 12.78
CA ASP A 131 -3.85 7.65 11.92
C ASP A 131 -3.37 6.94 10.62
N VAL A 132 -2.56 7.65 9.85
CA VAL A 132 -1.97 7.13 8.59
C VAL A 132 -0.98 5.98 8.81
N ASP A 133 -0.49 5.81 10.03
CA ASP A 133 0.45 4.76 10.45
C ASP A 133 -0.26 3.64 11.22
N ASP A 134 -1.59 3.57 11.13
CA ASP A 134 -2.46 2.60 11.80
C ASP A 134 -2.40 2.62 13.34
N LYS A 135 -1.98 3.72 13.95
CA LYS A 135 -2.06 3.92 15.40
C LYS A 135 -3.44 4.41 15.80
N GLY A 136 -4.01 3.82 16.83
CA GLY A 136 -5.29 4.26 17.39
C GLY A 136 -5.20 5.66 18.01
N LEU A 137 -6.01 6.58 17.52
CA LEU A 137 -6.04 7.97 17.98
C LEU A 137 -7.08 8.22 19.07
N ILE A 138 -8.25 7.62 18.93
CA ILE A 138 -9.37 7.74 19.88
C ILE A 138 -10.16 6.43 19.98
N GLY A 139 -11.02 6.34 21.01
CA GLY A 139 -11.94 5.22 21.23
C GLY A 139 -11.23 3.89 21.50
N ILE A 140 -11.89 2.78 21.15
CA ILE A 140 -11.38 1.42 21.32
C ILE A 140 -10.05 1.24 20.56
N GLU A 141 -9.93 1.85 19.40
CA GLU A 141 -8.68 1.80 18.61
C GLU A 141 -7.47 2.31 19.40
N LYS A 142 -7.66 3.34 20.24
CA LYS A 142 -6.61 3.88 21.12
C LYS A 142 -6.38 3.03 22.35
N GLU A 143 -7.46 2.69 23.07
CA GLU A 143 -7.37 1.93 24.34
C GLU A 143 -6.73 0.56 24.14
N PHE A 144 -7.08 -0.13 23.06
CA PHE A 144 -6.59 -1.45 22.73
C PHE A 144 -5.48 -1.46 21.68
N ASN A 145 -4.83 -0.32 21.43
CA ASN A 145 -3.82 -0.22 20.39
C ASN A 145 -2.74 -1.30 20.49
N ARG A 146 -2.22 -1.57 21.72
CA ARG A 146 -1.20 -2.62 21.97
C ARG A 146 -1.63 -4.03 21.58
N PHE A 147 -2.93 -4.31 21.62
CA PHE A 147 -3.49 -5.63 21.27
C PHE A 147 -3.86 -5.72 19.79
N LEU A 148 -4.15 -4.59 19.17
CA LEU A 148 -4.60 -4.52 17.78
C LEU A 148 -3.44 -4.34 16.81
N GLU A 149 -2.38 -3.65 17.19
CA GLU A 149 -1.21 -3.48 16.32
C GLU A 149 -0.56 -4.84 16.03
N GLY A 150 -0.23 -5.04 14.77
CA GLY A 150 0.36 -6.28 14.29
C GLY A 150 1.87 -6.37 14.46
#